data_f9e5e1d8808da5f8b4bca4bc58422006
#
_entry.id   f9e5e1d8808da5f8b4bca4bc58422006
#
_cell.length_a   1.000
_cell.length_b   1.000
_cell.length_c   1.000
_cell.angle_alpha   90.00
_cell.angle_beta   90.00
_cell.angle_gamma   90.00
#
_symmetry.space_group_name_H-M   'P 1'
#
loop_
_entity.id
_entity.type
_entity.pdbx_description
1 polymer ?
#
loop_
_entity_poly.entity_id
_entity_poly.type
_entity_poly.pdbx_seq_one_letter_code
_entity_poly.pdbx_strand_id
1 'polypeptide(L)'
;MKNFCLLLACLCVCSVFSCYAQSIMPGKEWKDTDGNPINAHGGGVLYHDGTYYWYGEYKGEHTYRSPGVDWDCYRTEAGGVSCYSSKDLYNWKFEGIVLEPDTLNPHSDIHPSMVIERPKVIYNDETGKFVMWMHIDSYNYWKAAAGVAVSDSPTGKFTYLRSMHPNGQISRDMTLFKDDDGKAYHIYSSEGNATLYISLLTDDYLDHSGTYTRNFPNKFREAPAIFKRNGKYYMVTSGCTGWDPNEAEYAVAESILG
;
A
#
# COMPACT_ATOMS: atom_id res chain seq x y z
N MET A 1 52.06 44.29 45.32
CA MET A 1 51.44 44.06 44.03
C MET A 1 51.06 42.59 43.96
N LYS A 2 49.79 42.28 44.19
CA LYS A 2 49.28 40.90 44.26
C LYS A 2 48.57 40.58 42.95
N ASN A 3 49.10 39.63 42.16
CA ASN A 3 48.49 39.13 40.95
C ASN A 3 47.31 38.21 41.28
N PHE A 4 46.13 38.59 40.86
CA PHE A 4 44.92 37.77 40.94
C PHE A 4 44.80 36.96 39.66
N CYS A 5 45.07 35.66 39.66
CA CYS A 5 44.76 34.74 38.59
C CYS A 5 43.29 34.37 38.64
N LEU A 6 42.51 34.81 37.66
CA LEU A 6 41.14 34.40 37.46
C LEU A 6 41.12 33.05 36.72
N LEU A 7 40.80 31.98 37.37
CA LEU A 7 40.55 30.67 36.76
C LEU A 7 39.12 30.68 36.16
N LEU A 8 38.98 30.73 34.85
CA LEU A 8 37.72 30.55 34.16
C LEU A 8 37.44 29.05 34.03
N ALA A 9 36.59 28.50 34.88
CA ALA A 9 36.11 27.13 34.76
C ALA A 9 35.04 27.08 33.67
N CYS A 10 35.39 26.59 32.49
CA CYS A 10 34.44 26.27 31.41
C CYS A 10 33.67 24.98 31.80
N LEU A 11 32.46 25.11 32.32
CA LEU A 11 31.53 23.98 32.46
C LEU A 11 31.02 23.59 31.07
N CYS A 12 31.61 22.56 30.44
CA CYS A 12 31.03 21.88 29.34
C CYS A 12 29.82 21.06 29.85
N VAL A 13 28.61 21.58 29.70
CA VAL A 13 27.39 20.82 29.88
C VAL A 13 27.26 19.91 28.65
N CYS A 14 27.82 18.72 28.70
CA CYS A 14 27.48 17.65 27.78
C CYS A 14 26.04 17.24 27.99
N SER A 15 25.12 17.80 27.22
CA SER A 15 23.76 17.28 27.11
C SER A 15 23.85 15.88 26.53
N VAL A 16 23.79 14.88 27.38
CA VAL A 16 23.65 13.48 26.96
C VAL A 16 22.23 13.34 26.45
N PHE A 17 22.02 13.53 25.14
CA PHE A 17 20.80 13.11 24.50
C PHE A 17 20.79 11.57 24.55
N SER A 18 20.08 11.02 25.48
CA SER A 18 19.74 9.58 25.46
C SER A 18 18.88 9.34 24.24
N CYS A 19 19.51 8.91 23.14
CA CYS A 19 18.81 8.43 21.97
C CYS A 19 18.22 7.06 22.35
N TYR A 20 17.00 7.06 22.88
CA TYR A 20 16.26 5.81 23.02
C TYR A 20 15.87 5.37 21.62
N ALA A 21 16.42 4.24 21.17
CA ALA A 21 15.98 3.61 19.96
C ALA A 21 14.50 3.25 20.10
N GLN A 22 13.67 3.87 19.26
CA GLN A 22 12.26 3.50 19.16
C GLN A 22 12.17 2.12 18.54
N SER A 23 11.33 1.24 19.08
CA SER A 23 11.14 -0.11 18.58
C SER A 23 9.66 -0.41 18.39
N ILE A 24 9.34 -1.01 17.25
CA ILE A 24 8.01 -1.56 16.99
C ILE A 24 7.84 -2.77 17.93
N MET A 25 6.77 -2.77 18.72
CA MET A 25 6.44 -3.86 19.63
C MET A 25 5.40 -4.78 18.98
N PRO A 26 5.79 -5.97 18.50
CA PRO A 26 4.85 -6.90 17.87
C PRO A 26 3.67 -7.24 18.78
N GLY A 27 2.47 -7.29 18.20
CA GLY A 27 1.24 -7.62 18.95
C GLY A 27 0.65 -6.49 19.79
N LYS A 28 1.27 -5.30 19.82
CA LYS A 28 0.66 -4.09 20.39
C LYS A 28 -0.02 -3.27 19.31
N GLU A 29 -1.12 -2.63 19.70
CA GLU A 29 -1.80 -1.64 18.86
C GLU A 29 -0.82 -0.53 18.48
N TRP A 30 -0.70 -0.24 17.18
CA TRP A 30 0.12 0.84 16.67
C TRP A 30 -0.72 2.11 16.56
N LYS A 31 -0.25 3.18 17.17
CA LYS A 31 -0.96 4.45 17.27
C LYS A 31 -0.28 5.53 16.45
N ASP A 32 -1.09 6.44 15.93
CA ASP A 32 -0.62 7.66 15.32
C ASP A 32 -0.10 8.68 16.38
N THR A 33 0.40 9.82 15.90
CA THR A 33 0.93 10.89 16.76
C THR A 33 -0.13 11.55 17.66
N ASP A 34 -1.41 11.39 17.36
CA ASP A 34 -2.53 11.89 18.14
C ASP A 34 -3.05 10.85 19.15
N GLY A 35 -2.46 9.64 19.12
CA GLY A 35 -2.81 8.55 20.05
C GLY A 35 -3.95 7.65 19.57
N ASN A 36 -4.43 7.81 18.34
CA ASN A 36 -5.47 6.98 17.75
C ASN A 36 -4.87 5.72 17.10
N PRO A 37 -5.57 4.59 17.10
CA PRO A 37 -5.16 3.42 16.35
C PRO A 37 -4.97 3.72 14.85
N ILE A 38 -3.87 3.23 14.26
CA ILE A 38 -3.65 3.35 12.82
C ILE A 38 -4.65 2.44 12.09
N ASN A 39 -5.41 3.03 11.17
CA ASN A 39 -6.39 2.33 10.32
C ASN A 39 -5.96 2.47 8.85
N ALA A 40 -5.02 1.62 8.43
CA ALA A 40 -4.42 1.59 7.09
C ALA A 40 -4.13 0.14 6.67
N HIS A 41 -5.19 -0.63 6.44
CA HIS A 41 -5.08 -2.06 6.16
C HIS A 41 -4.62 -2.33 4.74
N GLY A 42 -3.93 -3.47 4.53
CA GLY A 42 -3.54 -4.00 3.22
C GLY A 42 -2.70 -3.06 2.34
N GLY A 43 -2.22 -1.97 2.91
CA GLY A 43 -1.65 -0.84 2.19
C GLY A 43 -0.21 -0.97 1.75
N GLY A 44 0.38 0.16 1.41
CA GLY A 44 1.78 0.30 1.03
C GLY A 44 2.36 1.64 1.44
N VAL A 45 3.68 1.70 1.49
CA VAL A 45 4.43 2.91 1.86
C VAL A 45 5.14 3.45 0.63
N LEU A 46 4.91 4.73 0.33
CA LEU A 46 5.65 5.51 -0.66
C LEU A 46 6.66 6.40 0.06
N TYR A 47 7.92 6.42 -0.40
CA TYR A 47 8.88 7.44 -0.02
C TYR A 47 8.93 8.52 -1.11
N HIS A 48 8.70 9.78 -0.74
CA HIS A 48 8.74 10.91 -1.65
C HIS A 48 9.18 12.18 -0.90
N ASP A 49 10.14 12.90 -1.44
CA ASP A 49 10.69 14.16 -0.90
C ASP A 49 11.01 14.12 0.61
N GLY A 50 11.74 13.07 1.04
CA GLY A 50 12.17 12.93 2.42
C GLY A 50 11.06 12.59 3.40
N THR A 51 9.90 12.12 2.92
CA THR A 51 8.74 11.73 3.73
C THR A 51 8.22 10.37 3.27
N TYR A 52 7.86 9.54 4.23
CA TYR A 52 7.15 8.29 4.00
C TYR A 52 5.65 8.55 4.09
N TYR A 53 4.89 8.02 3.14
CA TYR A 53 3.43 8.10 3.09
C TYR A 53 2.87 6.68 3.09
N TRP A 54 2.11 6.32 4.12
CA TRP A 54 1.45 5.03 4.23
C TRP A 54 -0.01 5.17 3.85
N TYR A 55 -0.40 4.55 2.75
CA TYR A 55 -1.78 4.46 2.29
C TYR A 55 -2.34 3.09 2.62
N GLY A 56 -3.58 3.04 3.10
CA GLY A 56 -4.23 1.78 3.41
C GLY A 56 -5.75 1.89 3.43
N GLU A 57 -6.41 0.76 3.42
CA GLU A 57 -7.85 0.69 3.54
C GLU A 57 -8.27 1.27 4.89
N TYR A 58 -9.17 2.23 4.87
CA TYR A 58 -9.85 2.69 6.07
C TYR A 58 -11.08 1.82 6.28
N LYS A 59 -11.07 0.99 7.32
CA LYS A 59 -12.15 0.05 7.60
C LYS A 59 -13.12 0.63 8.62
N GLY A 60 -14.43 0.44 8.37
CA GLY A 60 -15.48 0.78 9.32
C GLY A 60 -15.41 -0.06 10.60
N GLU A 61 -16.13 0.36 11.63
CA GLU A 61 -16.10 -0.26 12.96
C GLU A 61 -16.84 -1.60 13.03
N HIS A 62 -17.80 -1.84 12.15
CA HIS A 62 -18.68 -3.02 12.23
C HIS A 62 -18.34 -4.03 11.15
N THR A 63 -18.07 -5.26 11.61
CA THR A 63 -17.90 -6.40 10.72
C THR A 63 -19.25 -7.07 10.49
N TYR A 64 -19.53 -7.39 9.23
CA TYR A 64 -20.73 -8.12 8.84
C TYR A 64 -20.39 -9.22 7.83
N ARG A 65 -21.26 -10.22 7.73
CA ARG A 65 -21.15 -11.23 6.68
C ARG A 65 -21.74 -10.69 5.38
N SER A 66 -20.98 -10.75 4.29
CA SER A 66 -21.43 -10.29 2.98
C SER A 66 -22.64 -11.13 2.51
N PRO A 67 -23.71 -10.49 2.04
CA PRO A 67 -24.87 -11.23 1.54
C PRO A 67 -24.59 -11.87 0.18
N GLY A 68 -25.25 -13.01 -0.10
CA GLY A 68 -25.22 -13.63 -1.43
C GLY A 68 -23.92 -14.35 -1.78
N VAL A 69 -23.08 -14.67 -0.79
CA VAL A 69 -21.92 -15.54 -0.94
C VAL A 69 -22.12 -16.84 -0.16
N ASP A 70 -21.58 -17.94 -0.66
CA ASP A 70 -21.70 -19.30 -0.09
C ASP A 70 -20.53 -19.67 0.85
N TRP A 71 -19.56 -18.77 1.00
CA TRP A 71 -18.42 -18.89 1.90
C TRP A 71 -18.46 -17.84 3.02
N ASP A 72 -17.65 -18.01 4.07
CA ASP A 72 -17.61 -17.10 5.22
C ASP A 72 -16.87 -15.81 4.89
N CYS A 73 -17.58 -14.91 4.19
CA CYS A 73 -17.11 -13.61 3.76
C CYS A 73 -17.45 -12.54 4.81
N TYR A 74 -16.56 -12.32 5.75
CA TYR A 74 -16.68 -11.24 6.73
C TYR A 74 -15.91 -10.02 6.28
N ARG A 75 -16.57 -8.85 6.29
CA ARG A 75 -15.99 -7.57 5.89
C ARG A 75 -16.61 -6.42 6.65
N THR A 76 -15.98 -5.24 6.52
CA THR A 76 -16.52 -3.96 6.98
C THR A 76 -16.93 -3.12 5.77
N GLU A 77 -17.68 -2.05 6.00
CA GLU A 77 -17.91 -1.04 4.97
C GLU A 77 -16.59 -0.41 4.52
N ALA A 78 -16.47 -0.13 3.22
CA ALA A 78 -15.33 0.57 2.67
C ALA A 78 -15.39 2.05 3.07
N GLY A 79 -14.55 2.44 4.02
CA GLY A 79 -14.40 3.82 4.48
C GLY A 79 -13.45 4.66 3.61
N GLY A 80 -13.02 4.12 2.46
CA GLY A 80 -12.06 4.78 1.57
C GLY A 80 -10.62 4.38 1.83
N VAL A 81 -9.68 5.27 1.46
CA VAL A 81 -8.24 5.06 1.67
C VAL A 81 -7.70 6.15 2.58
N SER A 82 -7.12 5.74 3.70
CA SER A 82 -6.40 6.61 4.63
C SER A 82 -4.98 6.88 4.16
N CYS A 83 -4.43 8.03 4.58
CA CYS A 83 -3.02 8.37 4.43
C CYS A 83 -2.43 8.77 5.77
N TYR A 84 -1.23 8.27 6.04
CA TYR A 84 -0.39 8.69 7.17
C TYR A 84 0.98 9.12 6.64
N SER A 85 1.60 10.12 7.27
CA SER A 85 2.96 10.56 6.93
C SER A 85 3.92 10.32 8.08
N SER A 86 5.20 10.05 7.75
CA SER A 86 6.26 9.84 8.72
C SER A 86 7.62 10.29 8.18
N LYS A 87 8.53 10.67 9.08
CA LYS A 87 9.94 10.94 8.76
C LYS A 87 10.87 9.79 9.19
N ASP A 88 10.37 8.82 9.94
CA ASP A 88 11.17 7.81 10.61
C ASP A 88 10.58 6.38 10.56
N LEU A 89 9.43 6.19 9.90
CA LEU A 89 8.67 4.92 9.80
C LEU A 89 8.13 4.43 11.15
N TYR A 90 8.23 5.22 12.20
CA TYR A 90 7.76 4.87 13.55
C TYR A 90 6.63 5.80 14.00
N ASN A 91 6.83 7.12 13.90
CA ASN A 91 5.84 8.13 14.25
C ASN A 91 5.03 8.49 13.01
N TRP A 92 3.77 8.13 13.00
CA TRP A 92 2.86 8.34 11.87
C TRP A 92 1.83 9.40 12.22
N LYS A 93 1.76 10.45 11.42
CA LYS A 93 0.73 11.48 11.50
C LYS A 93 -0.41 11.12 10.56
N PHE A 94 -1.65 11.14 11.04
CA PHE A 94 -2.83 10.99 10.19
C PHE A 94 -3.02 12.22 9.32
N GLU A 95 -3.07 12.02 8.01
CA GLU A 95 -3.26 13.10 7.01
C GLU A 95 -4.71 13.16 6.49
N GLY A 96 -5.53 12.15 6.80
CA GLY A 96 -6.95 12.09 6.43
C GLY A 96 -7.29 10.93 5.51
N ILE A 97 -8.55 10.91 5.07
CA ILE A 97 -9.03 9.99 4.02
C ILE A 97 -8.75 10.67 2.68
N VAL A 98 -7.81 10.12 1.92
CA VAL A 98 -7.33 10.70 0.65
C VAL A 98 -8.12 10.22 -0.57
N LEU A 99 -8.78 9.06 -0.47
CA LEU A 99 -9.80 8.62 -1.42
C LEU A 99 -11.08 8.36 -0.62
N GLU A 100 -12.03 9.29 -0.72
CA GLU A 100 -13.31 9.16 -0.04
C GLU A 100 -14.24 8.21 -0.80
N PRO A 101 -15.06 7.40 -0.10
CA PRO A 101 -16.07 6.58 -0.75
C PRO A 101 -17.16 7.45 -1.36
N ASP A 102 -17.73 7.01 -2.46
CA ASP A 102 -18.90 7.67 -3.09
C ASP A 102 -20.19 7.19 -2.43
N THR A 103 -20.65 7.93 -1.43
CA THR A 103 -21.87 7.60 -0.68
C THR A 103 -23.16 7.96 -1.41
N LEU A 104 -23.08 8.73 -2.51
CA LEU A 104 -24.25 9.25 -3.22
C LEU A 104 -24.70 8.31 -4.35
N ASN A 105 -23.78 7.56 -4.94
CA ASN A 105 -24.07 6.66 -6.03
C ASN A 105 -23.90 5.18 -5.59
N PRO A 106 -24.99 4.44 -5.33
CA PRO A 106 -24.90 3.05 -4.88
C PRO A 106 -24.32 2.08 -5.94
N HIS A 107 -24.15 2.53 -7.17
CA HIS A 107 -23.52 1.76 -8.26
C HIS A 107 -22.06 2.15 -8.49
N SER A 108 -21.53 3.09 -7.71
CA SER A 108 -20.13 3.46 -7.76
C SER A 108 -19.24 2.30 -7.28
N ASP A 109 -18.13 2.10 -7.95
CA ASP A 109 -17.10 1.12 -7.58
C ASP A 109 -16.52 1.35 -6.17
N ILE A 110 -16.55 2.60 -5.73
CA ILE A 110 -16.05 3.01 -4.41
C ILE A 110 -17.17 3.37 -3.43
N HIS A 111 -18.40 2.87 -3.68
CA HIS A 111 -19.48 2.99 -2.70
C HIS A 111 -19.16 2.17 -1.43
N PRO A 112 -19.55 2.58 -0.22
CA PRO A 112 -19.25 1.86 1.03
C PRO A 112 -19.63 0.37 1.04
N SER A 113 -20.66 -0.03 0.29
CA SER A 113 -21.07 -1.43 0.16
C SER A 113 -20.16 -2.27 -0.74
N MET A 114 -19.29 -1.64 -1.52
CA MET A 114 -18.32 -2.31 -2.40
C MET A 114 -17.01 -2.62 -1.66
N VAL A 115 -16.05 -3.18 -2.37
CA VAL A 115 -14.75 -3.56 -1.83
C VAL A 115 -13.66 -2.68 -2.40
N ILE A 116 -12.90 -2.04 -1.52
CA ILE A 116 -11.65 -1.36 -1.83
C ILE A 116 -10.57 -2.04 -1.01
N GLU A 117 -9.60 -2.68 -1.65
CA GLU A 117 -8.53 -3.40 -0.97
C GLU A 117 -7.16 -3.12 -1.58
N ARG A 118 -6.11 -3.33 -0.79
CA ARG A 118 -4.71 -3.28 -1.23
C ARG A 118 -4.27 -1.99 -1.93
N PRO A 119 -4.68 -0.77 -1.51
CA PRO A 119 -4.25 0.45 -2.19
C PRO A 119 -2.73 0.60 -2.15
N LYS A 120 -2.16 0.97 -3.30
CA LYS A 120 -0.74 1.28 -3.47
C LYS A 120 -0.61 2.56 -4.27
N VAL A 121 0.35 3.40 -3.90
CA VAL A 121 0.61 4.67 -4.59
C VAL A 121 2.05 4.72 -5.08
N ILE A 122 2.23 5.17 -6.31
CA ILE A 122 3.53 5.51 -6.89
C ILE A 122 3.49 6.93 -7.45
N TYR A 123 4.64 7.60 -7.45
CA TYR A 123 4.78 8.93 -8.05
C TYR A 123 5.32 8.80 -9.48
N ASN A 124 4.67 9.48 -10.40
CA ASN A 124 5.09 9.57 -11.80
C ASN A 124 5.88 10.88 -12.01
N ASP A 125 7.18 10.77 -12.28
CA ASP A 125 8.07 11.92 -12.44
C ASP A 125 7.77 12.74 -13.70
N GLU A 126 7.22 12.11 -14.74
CA GLU A 126 6.93 12.78 -16.02
C GLU A 126 5.66 13.62 -15.93
N THR A 127 4.61 13.08 -15.29
CA THR A 127 3.31 13.76 -15.19
C THR A 127 3.17 14.59 -13.92
N GLY A 128 4.06 14.39 -12.93
CA GLY A 128 3.97 15.01 -11.61
C GLY A 128 2.79 14.51 -10.78
N LYS A 129 2.22 13.35 -11.11
CA LYS A 129 1.03 12.82 -10.44
C LYS A 129 1.38 11.69 -9.48
N PHE A 130 0.62 11.62 -8.39
CA PHE A 130 0.53 10.45 -7.54
C PHE A 130 -0.56 9.54 -8.10
N VAL A 131 -0.20 8.33 -8.46
CA VAL A 131 -1.11 7.34 -9.05
C VAL A 131 -1.35 6.22 -8.05
N MET A 132 -2.61 6.01 -7.71
CA MET A 132 -3.05 4.95 -6.81
C MET A 132 -3.72 3.85 -7.62
N TRP A 133 -3.29 2.61 -7.40
CA TRP A 133 -3.98 1.41 -7.85
C TRP A 133 -4.49 0.62 -6.66
N MET A 134 -5.60 -0.10 -6.84
CA MET A 134 -6.23 -0.88 -5.80
C MET A 134 -7.04 -2.04 -6.38
N HIS A 135 -7.28 -3.06 -5.58
CA HIS A 135 -8.29 -4.06 -5.86
C HIS A 135 -9.68 -3.44 -5.61
N ILE A 136 -10.53 -3.50 -6.62
CA ILE A 136 -11.94 -3.10 -6.57
C ILE A 136 -12.79 -4.32 -6.80
N ASP A 137 -13.75 -4.56 -5.89
CA ASP A 137 -14.66 -5.67 -6.06
C ASP A 137 -16.11 -5.29 -5.71
N SER A 138 -17.04 -6.10 -6.18
CA SER A 138 -18.42 -6.05 -5.74
C SER A 138 -18.56 -6.64 -4.33
N TYR A 139 -19.68 -6.38 -3.68
CA TYR A 139 -19.98 -6.89 -2.33
C TYR A 139 -19.83 -8.42 -2.20
N ASN A 140 -19.92 -9.15 -3.30
CA ASN A 140 -19.82 -10.62 -3.36
C ASN A 140 -18.51 -11.12 -3.99
N TYR A 141 -17.52 -10.26 -4.22
CA TYR A 141 -16.21 -10.58 -4.80
C TYR A 141 -16.23 -11.18 -6.22
N TRP A 142 -17.23 -10.81 -7.03
CA TRP A 142 -17.35 -11.32 -8.42
C TRP A 142 -16.76 -10.38 -9.46
N LYS A 143 -16.61 -9.09 -9.14
CA LYS A 143 -16.07 -8.11 -10.09
C LYS A 143 -14.56 -8.28 -10.31
N ALA A 144 -13.80 -8.48 -9.24
CA ALA A 144 -12.36 -8.73 -9.24
C ALA A 144 -11.57 -7.85 -10.23
N ALA A 145 -11.65 -6.54 -10.07
CA ALA A 145 -11.08 -5.54 -10.99
C ALA A 145 -9.94 -4.75 -10.33
N ALA A 146 -9.08 -4.14 -11.14
CA ALA A 146 -8.13 -3.15 -10.70
C ALA A 146 -8.71 -1.74 -10.86
N GLY A 147 -8.71 -0.94 -9.79
CA GLY A 147 -9.11 0.45 -9.80
C GLY A 147 -7.93 1.40 -9.88
N VAL A 148 -8.11 2.57 -10.50
CA VAL A 148 -7.08 3.60 -10.59
C VAL A 148 -7.63 4.96 -10.18
N ALA A 149 -6.83 5.71 -9.40
CA ALA A 149 -7.12 7.07 -8.95
C ALA A 149 -5.84 7.93 -9.00
N VAL A 150 -6.00 9.25 -9.09
CA VAL A 150 -4.88 10.19 -9.22
C VAL A 150 -5.03 11.38 -8.28
N SER A 151 -3.88 11.94 -7.86
CA SER A 151 -3.81 13.19 -7.11
C SER A 151 -2.59 14.01 -7.53
N ASP A 152 -2.66 15.34 -7.30
CA ASP A 152 -1.52 16.26 -7.46
C ASP A 152 -0.62 16.33 -6.23
N SER A 153 -1.05 15.74 -5.11
CA SER A 153 -0.35 15.80 -3.83
C SER A 153 -0.39 14.44 -3.13
N PRO A 154 0.68 14.05 -2.39
CA PRO A 154 0.68 12.78 -1.67
C PRO A 154 -0.39 12.68 -0.58
N THR A 155 -0.80 13.81 0.00
CA THR A 155 -1.84 13.90 1.03
C THR A 155 -3.11 14.57 0.54
N GLY A 156 -3.18 14.92 -0.76
CA GLY A 156 -4.36 15.51 -1.39
C GLY A 156 -5.42 14.46 -1.72
N LYS A 157 -6.62 14.97 -2.02
CA LYS A 157 -7.71 14.08 -2.46
C LYS A 157 -7.37 13.42 -3.78
N PHE A 158 -7.50 12.10 -3.81
CA PHE A 158 -7.42 11.31 -5.04
C PHE A 158 -8.77 11.34 -5.77
N THR A 159 -8.72 11.56 -7.06
CA THR A 159 -9.88 11.41 -7.95
C THR A 159 -9.90 9.99 -8.49
N TYR A 160 -10.94 9.22 -8.16
CA TYR A 160 -11.16 7.90 -8.74
C TYR A 160 -11.49 8.05 -10.22
N LEU A 161 -10.78 7.33 -11.08
CA LEU A 161 -10.97 7.41 -12.53
C LEU A 161 -11.86 6.29 -13.07
N ARG A 162 -11.53 5.05 -12.77
CA ARG A 162 -12.22 3.85 -13.26
C ARG A 162 -11.68 2.58 -12.62
N SER A 163 -12.39 1.47 -12.86
CA SER A 163 -11.84 0.12 -12.72
C SER A 163 -11.82 -0.62 -14.06
N MET A 164 -10.96 -1.65 -14.15
CA MET A 164 -10.80 -2.46 -15.35
C MET A 164 -10.33 -3.87 -15.00
N HIS A 165 -10.46 -4.78 -15.95
CA HIS A 165 -9.79 -6.08 -15.93
C HIS A 165 -8.46 -5.94 -16.68
N PRO A 166 -7.31 -5.92 -15.98
CA PRO A 166 -6.00 -5.73 -16.62
C PRO A 166 -5.72 -6.86 -17.61
N ASN A 167 -5.33 -6.50 -18.84
CA ASN A 167 -5.10 -7.46 -19.94
C ASN A 167 -6.29 -8.42 -20.18
N GLY A 168 -7.52 -7.98 -19.88
CA GLY A 168 -8.73 -8.79 -20.01
C GLY A 168 -8.91 -9.86 -18.94
N GLN A 169 -8.13 -9.81 -17.85
CA GLN A 169 -8.14 -10.79 -16.77
C GLN A 169 -8.61 -10.18 -15.45
N ILE A 170 -9.15 -11.01 -14.55
CA ILE A 170 -9.48 -10.56 -13.19
C ILE A 170 -8.22 -10.13 -12.44
N SER A 171 -8.38 -9.22 -11.46
CA SER A 171 -7.32 -8.75 -10.58
C SER A 171 -7.82 -8.69 -9.14
N ARG A 172 -7.09 -9.33 -8.23
CA ARG A 172 -7.37 -9.31 -6.80
C ARG A 172 -6.18 -8.74 -6.03
N ASP A 173 -5.64 -9.48 -5.05
CA ASP A 173 -4.48 -9.03 -4.28
C ASP A 173 -3.36 -8.51 -5.16
N MET A 174 -2.89 -7.31 -4.87
CA MET A 174 -1.97 -6.62 -5.76
C MET A 174 -0.93 -5.78 -5.04
N THR A 175 0.14 -5.46 -5.75
CA THR A 175 1.09 -4.41 -5.41
C THR A 175 1.56 -3.65 -6.65
N LEU A 176 2.24 -2.53 -6.42
CA LEU A 176 2.95 -1.78 -7.45
C LEU A 176 4.44 -1.84 -7.22
N PHE A 177 5.18 -1.76 -8.30
CA PHE A 177 6.63 -1.59 -8.27
C PHE A 177 7.05 -0.59 -9.34
N LYS A 178 7.78 0.45 -8.95
CA LYS A 178 8.45 1.39 -9.86
C LYS A 178 9.93 1.06 -9.87
N ASP A 179 10.48 0.76 -11.05
CA ASP A 179 11.89 0.42 -11.21
C ASP A 179 12.77 1.66 -11.37
N ASP A 180 14.08 1.46 -11.31
CA ASP A 180 15.08 2.52 -11.40
C ASP A 180 15.07 3.25 -12.76
N ASP A 181 14.54 2.62 -13.82
CA ASP A 181 14.38 3.20 -15.15
C ASP A 181 13.08 4.03 -15.30
N GLY A 182 12.31 4.17 -14.23
CA GLY A 182 11.05 4.89 -14.23
C GLY A 182 9.86 4.08 -14.70
N LYS A 183 10.04 2.86 -15.20
CA LYS A 183 8.89 2.01 -15.55
C LYS A 183 8.19 1.50 -14.30
N ALA A 184 6.87 1.40 -14.39
CA ALA A 184 6.04 0.91 -13.31
C ALA A 184 5.31 -0.38 -13.69
N TYR A 185 5.12 -1.22 -12.70
CA TYR A 185 4.53 -2.54 -12.86
C TYR A 185 3.40 -2.74 -11.85
N HIS A 186 2.31 -3.34 -12.34
CA HIS A 186 1.22 -3.85 -11.53
C HIS A 186 1.38 -5.37 -11.40
N ILE A 187 1.51 -5.85 -10.17
CA ILE A 187 1.65 -7.26 -9.83
C ILE A 187 0.36 -7.68 -9.13
N TYR A 188 -0.35 -8.68 -9.64
CA TYR A 188 -1.67 -9.03 -9.13
C TYR A 188 -1.99 -10.52 -9.26
N SER A 189 -2.82 -11.00 -8.32
CA SER A 189 -3.39 -12.36 -8.37
C SER A 189 -4.53 -12.39 -9.38
N SER A 190 -4.51 -13.38 -10.25
CA SER A 190 -5.45 -13.56 -11.35
C SER A 190 -5.88 -15.02 -11.50
N GLU A 191 -6.73 -15.31 -12.48
CA GLU A 191 -7.20 -16.69 -12.77
C GLU A 191 -7.79 -17.40 -11.54
N GLY A 192 -8.62 -16.69 -10.76
CA GLY A 192 -9.14 -17.24 -9.49
C GLY A 192 -8.07 -17.41 -8.43
N ASN A 193 -7.07 -16.52 -8.38
CA ASN A 193 -5.86 -16.55 -7.57
C ASN A 193 -4.86 -17.68 -7.93
N ALA A 194 -5.10 -18.40 -9.03
CA ALA A 194 -4.22 -19.51 -9.41
C ALA A 194 -2.85 -19.06 -9.92
N THR A 195 -2.75 -17.81 -10.44
CA THR A 195 -1.55 -17.31 -11.14
C THR A 195 -1.29 -15.84 -10.78
N LEU A 196 -0.03 -15.47 -10.55
CA LEU A 196 0.38 -14.07 -10.43
C LEU A 196 0.75 -13.49 -11.79
N TYR A 197 0.24 -12.32 -12.09
CA TYR A 197 0.60 -11.53 -13.24
C TYR A 197 1.54 -10.40 -12.85
N ILE A 198 2.54 -10.13 -13.68
CA ILE A 198 3.37 -8.92 -13.61
C ILE A 198 3.14 -8.17 -14.92
N SER A 199 2.53 -7.00 -14.87
CA SER A 199 2.13 -6.24 -16.04
C SER A 199 2.79 -4.87 -16.03
N LEU A 200 3.47 -4.52 -17.12
CA LEU A 200 4.01 -3.18 -17.35
C LEU A 200 2.85 -2.19 -17.54
N LEU A 201 2.88 -1.09 -16.82
CA LEU A 201 1.96 0.02 -17.00
C LEU A 201 2.38 0.91 -18.18
N THR A 202 1.46 1.75 -18.65
CA THR A 202 1.74 2.85 -19.60
C THR A 202 2.62 3.92 -18.95
N ASP A 203 3.21 4.81 -19.73
CA ASP A 203 4.15 5.84 -19.25
C ASP A 203 3.50 6.81 -18.24
N ASP A 204 2.20 7.05 -18.34
CA ASP A 204 1.41 7.84 -17.37
C ASP A 204 0.99 7.04 -16.13
N TYR A 205 1.25 5.73 -16.08
CA TYR A 205 0.85 4.76 -15.06
C TYR A 205 -0.67 4.56 -14.90
N LEU A 206 -1.47 4.99 -15.87
CA LEU A 206 -2.94 4.96 -15.76
C LEU A 206 -3.59 3.75 -16.45
N ASP A 207 -2.80 2.95 -17.19
CA ASP A 207 -3.28 1.77 -17.89
C ASP A 207 -2.20 0.70 -18.01
N HIS A 208 -2.55 -0.46 -18.54
CA HIS A 208 -1.62 -1.56 -18.83
C HIS A 208 -1.14 -1.44 -20.29
N SER A 209 0.19 -1.58 -20.51
CA SER A 209 0.80 -1.47 -21.84
C SER A 209 0.51 -2.67 -22.76
N GLY A 210 -0.08 -3.73 -22.22
CA GLY A 210 -0.24 -5.00 -22.92
C GLY A 210 0.98 -5.94 -22.77
N THR A 211 2.07 -5.47 -22.17
CA THR A 211 3.25 -6.31 -21.88
C THR A 211 3.11 -6.90 -20.48
N TYR A 212 3.06 -8.22 -20.37
CA TYR A 212 2.92 -8.91 -19.09
C TYR A 212 3.48 -10.32 -19.10
N THR A 213 3.71 -10.86 -17.91
CA THR A 213 4.07 -12.27 -17.70
C THR A 213 3.12 -12.94 -16.73
N ARG A 214 2.98 -14.25 -16.85
CA ARG A 214 2.23 -15.13 -15.96
C ARG A 214 3.23 -15.93 -15.12
N ASN A 215 3.15 -15.77 -13.81
CA ASN A 215 4.12 -16.35 -12.88
C ASN A 215 3.43 -17.31 -11.92
N PHE A 216 4.10 -18.38 -11.55
CA PHE A 216 3.62 -19.39 -10.59
C PHE A 216 2.24 -19.97 -10.93
N PRO A 217 2.00 -20.45 -12.17
CA PRO A 217 0.69 -20.96 -12.57
C PRO A 217 0.25 -22.14 -11.68
N ASN A 218 -1.00 -22.08 -11.22
CA ASN A 218 -1.61 -23.07 -10.29
C ASN A 218 -0.92 -23.19 -8.92
N LYS A 219 -0.18 -22.14 -8.49
CA LYS A 219 0.45 -22.11 -7.15
C LYS A 219 -0.42 -21.41 -6.10
N PHE A 220 -1.49 -20.72 -6.50
CA PHE A 220 -2.41 -20.03 -5.61
C PHE A 220 -1.68 -19.12 -4.61
N ARG A 221 -0.93 -18.16 -5.16
CA ARG A 221 -0.19 -17.16 -4.37
C ARG A 221 -0.93 -15.83 -4.39
N GLU A 222 -0.96 -15.15 -3.22
CA GLU A 222 -1.59 -13.84 -3.05
C GLU A 222 -0.70 -12.90 -2.22
N ALA A 223 -1.18 -11.70 -1.91
CA ALA A 223 -0.49 -10.66 -1.16
C ALA A 223 0.95 -10.41 -1.65
N PRO A 224 1.18 -10.21 -2.97
CA PRO A 224 2.54 -10.01 -3.48
C PRO A 224 3.18 -8.77 -2.88
N ALA A 225 4.45 -8.90 -2.47
CA ALA A 225 5.34 -7.79 -2.13
C ALA A 225 6.64 -7.96 -2.91
N ILE A 226 7.14 -6.90 -3.54
CA ILE A 226 8.31 -6.95 -4.39
C ILE A 226 9.31 -5.84 -4.03
N PHE A 227 10.59 -6.17 -4.09
CA PHE A 227 11.68 -5.20 -3.94
C PHE A 227 12.88 -5.60 -4.78
N LYS A 228 13.73 -4.61 -5.10
CA LYS A 228 14.99 -4.79 -5.82
C LYS A 228 16.17 -4.61 -4.86
N ARG A 229 17.13 -5.53 -4.93
CA ARG A 229 18.37 -5.45 -4.17
C ARG A 229 19.52 -6.06 -4.95
N ASN A 230 20.64 -5.34 -5.05
CA ASN A 230 21.85 -5.79 -5.77
C ASN A 230 21.56 -6.24 -7.20
N GLY A 231 20.69 -5.51 -7.92
CA GLY A 231 20.31 -5.81 -9.30
C GLY A 231 19.34 -6.97 -9.49
N LYS A 232 18.88 -7.62 -8.41
CA LYS A 232 17.91 -8.72 -8.45
C LYS A 232 16.58 -8.31 -7.87
N TYR A 233 15.51 -8.91 -8.36
CA TYR A 233 14.14 -8.72 -7.89
C TYR A 233 13.76 -9.86 -6.95
N TYR A 234 13.18 -9.50 -5.83
CA TYR A 234 12.69 -10.42 -4.81
C TYR A 234 11.20 -10.24 -4.65
N MET A 235 10.45 -11.31 -4.77
CA MET A 235 9.01 -11.30 -4.53
C MET A 235 8.70 -12.21 -3.34
N VAL A 236 7.90 -11.72 -2.41
CA VAL A 236 7.36 -12.49 -1.28
C VAL A 236 5.85 -12.58 -1.45
N THR A 237 5.28 -13.75 -1.19
CA THR A 237 3.84 -14.01 -1.35
C THR A 237 3.33 -14.88 -0.21
N SER A 238 2.02 -14.84 0.05
CA SER A 238 1.31 -15.79 0.90
C SER A 238 0.55 -16.83 0.08
N GLY A 239 0.10 -17.90 0.72
CA GLY A 239 -0.88 -18.84 0.14
C GLY A 239 -2.29 -18.30 0.24
N CYS A 240 -3.23 -18.89 -0.50
CA CYS A 240 -4.65 -18.54 -0.48
C CYS A 240 -5.40 -19.38 0.55
N THR A 241 -5.32 -19.01 1.82
CA THR A 241 -5.99 -19.70 2.94
C THR A 241 -6.99 -18.81 3.68
N GLY A 242 -7.47 -17.74 3.02
CA GLY A 242 -8.32 -16.74 3.64
C GLY A 242 -7.61 -16.05 4.81
N TRP A 243 -8.20 -16.08 6.00
CA TRP A 243 -7.62 -15.47 7.21
C TRP A 243 -6.76 -16.43 8.03
N ASP A 244 -6.65 -17.71 7.63
CA ASP A 244 -5.80 -18.66 8.31
C ASP A 244 -4.32 -18.40 7.99
N PRO A 245 -3.42 -18.44 8.98
CA PRO A 245 -1.99 -18.30 8.75
C PRO A 245 -1.45 -19.37 7.80
N ASN A 246 -0.54 -18.98 6.91
CA ASN A 246 0.12 -19.90 5.99
C ASN A 246 1.60 -19.52 5.80
N GLU A 247 2.33 -20.38 5.11
CA GLU A 247 3.74 -20.18 4.83
C GLU A 247 3.94 -19.10 3.77
N ALA A 248 4.79 -18.12 4.07
CA ALA A 248 5.29 -17.19 3.07
C ALA A 248 6.31 -17.88 2.18
N GLU A 249 6.22 -17.66 0.87
CA GLU A 249 7.21 -18.09 -0.10
C GLU A 249 7.88 -16.89 -0.76
N TYR A 250 9.10 -17.08 -1.25
CA TYR A 250 9.79 -16.05 -2.02
C TYR A 250 10.33 -16.57 -3.33
N ALA A 251 10.49 -15.69 -4.29
CA ALA A 251 11.15 -15.94 -5.56
C ALA A 251 12.19 -14.86 -5.85
N VAL A 252 13.17 -15.18 -6.67
CA VAL A 252 14.25 -14.28 -7.09
C VAL A 252 14.38 -14.33 -8.61
N ALA A 253 14.51 -13.15 -9.25
CA ALA A 253 14.72 -13.04 -10.69
C ALA A 253 15.78 -11.98 -11.02
N GLU A 254 16.39 -12.10 -12.20
CA GLU A 254 17.33 -11.11 -12.76
C GLU A 254 16.59 -9.98 -13.51
N SER A 255 15.32 -10.20 -13.87
CA SER A 255 14.45 -9.26 -14.56
C SER A 255 13.09 -9.21 -13.85
N ILE A 256 12.44 -8.04 -13.86
CA ILE A 256 11.12 -7.88 -13.23
C ILE A 256 10.04 -8.73 -13.92
N LEU A 257 10.18 -8.98 -15.21
CA LEU A 257 9.24 -9.81 -15.97
C LEU A 257 9.60 -11.32 -15.96
N GLY A 258 10.68 -11.72 -15.26
CA GLY A 258 11.11 -13.12 -15.11
C GLY A 258 12.38 -13.46 -15.83
#